data_7a38a8a95a1cb9247534471b3b02bcca
#
_entry.id   7a38a8a95a1cb9247534471b3b02bcca
#
_cell.length_a   1.000
_cell.length_b   1.000
_cell.length_c   1.000
_cell.angle_alpha   90.00
_cell.angle_beta   90.00
_cell.angle_gamma   90.00
#
_symmetry.space_group_name_H-M   'P 1'
#
loop_
_entity.id
_entity.type
_entity.pdbx_description
1 polymer ?
#
loop_
_entity_poly.entity_id
_entity_poly.type
_entity_poly.pdbx_seq_one_letter_code
_entity_poly.pdbx_strand_id
1 'polypeptide(L)'
;KTLQIPYQGRKLPSASRIYWQVEVWLNTGEHEVSQVQSFLTGLLESEWDAQWICMNDFAEAVERRYDKPATYLRKEFMVHDPHLPAVLYFSTIGHGTVYLNGQKVSEDIFGTILSNWNRTIYYNTYEVTHLLRKGKNVLAVELGNGYTMGLRESAPDYGGPRFRAQLQ
;
A
#
# COMPACT_ATOMS: atom_id res chain seq x y z
N LYS A 1 -33.56 5.79 2.81
CA LYS A 1 -32.47 4.82 2.86
C LYS A 1 -31.19 5.60 3.13
N THR A 2 -30.62 5.47 4.31
CA THR A 2 -29.52 6.32 4.80
C THR A 2 -28.17 5.60 4.83
N LEU A 3 -28.12 4.33 4.44
CA LEU A 3 -26.93 3.50 4.45
C LEU A 3 -26.64 2.97 3.04
N GLN A 4 -25.36 2.79 2.71
CA GLN A 4 -24.88 2.21 1.46
C GLN A 4 -25.45 2.93 0.21
N ILE A 5 -25.35 4.26 0.21
CA ILE A 5 -25.71 5.05 -0.96
C ILE A 5 -24.57 4.92 -1.96
N PRO A 6 -24.81 4.30 -3.14
CA PRO A 6 -23.76 4.17 -4.16
C PRO A 6 -23.43 5.54 -4.74
N TYR A 7 -22.16 5.80 -4.98
CA TYR A 7 -21.75 6.97 -5.72
C TYR A 7 -22.24 6.89 -7.18
N GLN A 8 -22.95 7.91 -7.63
CA GLN A 8 -23.53 8.00 -8.98
C GLN A 8 -22.96 9.16 -9.80
N GLY A 9 -21.90 9.79 -9.29
CA GLY A 9 -21.26 10.90 -9.97
C GLY A 9 -20.32 10.48 -11.11
N ARG A 10 -19.52 11.43 -11.57
CA ARG A 10 -18.49 11.19 -12.59
C ARG A 10 -17.52 10.11 -12.10
N LYS A 11 -17.08 9.21 -13.00
CA LYS A 11 -16.03 8.22 -12.68
C LYS A 11 -14.81 8.95 -12.10
N LEU A 12 -14.38 8.53 -10.93
CA LEU A 12 -13.21 9.10 -10.27
C LEU A 12 -11.94 8.70 -11.03
N PRO A 13 -11.00 9.62 -11.27
CA PRO A 13 -9.70 9.28 -11.84
C PRO A 13 -8.89 8.49 -10.83
N SER A 14 -7.96 7.64 -11.30
CA SER A 14 -6.96 6.99 -10.46
C SER A 14 -5.86 7.97 -10.03
N ALA A 15 -5.08 7.61 -9.02
CA ALA A 15 -3.91 8.35 -8.53
C ALA A 15 -4.22 9.85 -8.28
N SER A 16 -5.40 10.17 -7.79
CA SER A 16 -5.89 11.55 -7.66
C SER A 16 -6.42 11.84 -6.28
N ARG A 17 -6.20 13.08 -5.82
CA ARG A 17 -6.84 13.57 -4.60
C ARG A 17 -8.26 14.04 -4.92
N ILE A 18 -9.22 13.43 -4.24
CA ILE A 18 -10.64 13.74 -4.36
C ILE A 18 -11.08 14.50 -3.11
N TYR A 19 -11.78 15.58 -3.31
CA TYR A 19 -12.39 16.36 -2.23
C TYR A 19 -13.89 16.10 -2.21
N TRP A 20 -14.45 16.00 -1.02
CA TRP A 20 -15.87 15.77 -0.82
C TRP A 20 -16.41 16.52 0.38
N GLN A 21 -17.69 16.77 0.35
CA GLN A 21 -18.44 17.50 1.37
C GLN A 21 -19.85 16.93 1.41
N VAL A 22 -20.47 16.94 2.56
CA VAL A 22 -21.85 16.50 2.75
C VAL A 22 -22.72 17.71 3.06
N GLU A 23 -23.82 17.82 2.35
CA GLU A 23 -24.91 18.76 2.61
C GLU A 23 -26.14 17.98 3.06
N VAL A 24 -26.81 18.46 4.11
CA VAL A 24 -28.04 17.86 4.60
C VAL A 24 -29.10 18.95 4.82
N TRP A 25 -30.31 18.64 4.44
CA TRP A 25 -31.49 19.48 4.70
C TRP A 25 -32.34 18.74 5.74
N LEU A 26 -32.56 19.38 6.85
CA LEU A 26 -33.37 18.85 7.93
C LEU A 26 -34.86 19.12 7.69
N ASN A 27 -35.72 18.30 8.29
CA ASN A 27 -37.15 18.49 8.24
C ASN A 27 -37.61 19.76 8.97
N THR A 28 -36.72 20.39 9.75
CA THR A 28 -36.92 21.71 10.37
C THR A 28 -36.74 22.86 9.40
N GLY A 29 -36.26 22.62 8.19
CA GLY A 29 -35.86 23.63 7.19
C GLY A 29 -34.44 24.15 7.34
N GLU A 30 -33.70 23.66 8.32
CA GLU A 30 -32.28 23.98 8.51
C GLU A 30 -31.41 23.25 7.47
N HIS A 31 -30.31 23.91 7.09
CA HIS A 31 -29.34 23.42 6.15
C HIS A 31 -27.95 23.35 6.81
N GLU A 32 -27.35 22.19 6.82
CA GLU A 32 -26.05 21.94 7.43
C GLU A 32 -25.06 21.44 6.37
N VAL A 33 -23.82 21.91 6.45
CA VAL A 33 -22.74 21.57 5.53
C VAL A 33 -21.53 21.09 6.33
N SER A 34 -21.00 19.91 6.00
CA SER A 34 -19.80 19.40 6.64
C SER A 34 -18.56 20.19 6.22
N GLN A 35 -17.48 20.04 6.98
CA GLN A 35 -16.17 20.45 6.50
C GLN A 35 -15.76 19.64 5.26
N VAL A 36 -14.97 20.24 4.39
CA VAL A 36 -14.38 19.55 3.23
C VAL A 36 -13.41 18.49 3.72
N GLN A 37 -13.57 17.27 3.22
CA GLN A 37 -12.69 16.14 3.46
C GLN A 37 -12.03 15.71 2.15
N SER A 38 -10.98 14.93 2.24
CA SER A 38 -10.31 14.39 1.04
C SER A 38 -9.83 12.96 1.23
N PHE A 39 -9.66 12.26 0.12
CA PHE A 39 -8.99 10.97 0.05
C PHE A 39 -8.21 10.86 -1.25
N LEU A 40 -7.27 9.92 -1.30
CA LEU A 40 -6.54 9.56 -2.51
C LEU A 40 -7.20 8.34 -3.16
N THR A 41 -7.41 8.41 -4.48
CA THR A 41 -7.79 7.23 -5.25
C THR A 41 -6.56 6.37 -5.52
N GLY A 42 -6.77 5.06 -5.54
CA GLY A 42 -5.72 4.10 -5.84
C GLY A 42 -5.38 4.00 -7.33
N LEU A 43 -4.41 3.15 -7.64
CA LEU A 43 -4.04 2.74 -8.99
C LEU A 43 -4.99 1.64 -9.50
N LEU A 44 -5.33 1.69 -10.77
CA LEU A 44 -5.94 0.55 -11.45
C LEU A 44 -4.86 -0.52 -11.74
N GLU A 45 -5.28 -1.77 -11.92
CA GLU A 45 -4.34 -2.87 -12.20
C GLU A 45 -3.45 -2.61 -13.42
N SER A 46 -4.00 -1.99 -14.46
CA SER A 46 -3.28 -1.62 -15.69
C SER A 46 -2.27 -0.48 -15.52
N GLU A 47 -2.24 0.18 -14.37
CA GLU A 47 -1.37 1.31 -14.09
C GLU A 47 -0.15 0.93 -13.22
N TRP A 48 -0.07 -0.35 -12.86
CA TRP A 48 1.08 -0.88 -12.16
C TRP A 48 2.19 -1.28 -13.11
N ASP A 49 3.28 -0.51 -13.11
CA ASP A 49 4.54 -0.85 -13.82
C ASP A 49 5.48 -1.68 -12.95
N ALA A 50 5.34 -1.55 -11.62
CA ALA A 50 6.18 -2.25 -10.66
C ALA A 50 5.93 -3.77 -10.70
N GLN A 51 7.03 -4.53 -10.71
CA GLN A 51 7.01 -5.99 -10.64
C GLN A 51 7.10 -6.46 -9.18
N TRP A 52 6.59 -7.67 -8.92
CA TRP A 52 6.80 -8.34 -7.65
C TRP A 52 8.26 -8.79 -7.53
N ILE A 53 8.86 -8.50 -6.39
CA ILE A 53 10.22 -8.93 -6.05
C ILE A 53 10.22 -9.77 -4.77
N CYS A 54 11.11 -10.74 -4.71
CA CYS A 54 11.34 -11.60 -3.56
C CYS A 54 12.82 -11.98 -3.50
N MET A 55 13.21 -12.66 -2.43
CA MET A 55 14.52 -13.30 -2.36
C MET A 55 14.54 -14.57 -3.21
N ASN A 56 15.60 -14.80 -4.01
CA ASN A 56 15.71 -15.93 -4.92
C ASN A 56 15.74 -17.30 -4.22
N ASP A 57 16.28 -17.36 -3.00
CA ASP A 57 16.56 -18.62 -2.29
C ASP A 57 15.39 -19.12 -1.43
N PHE A 58 14.19 -18.55 -1.62
CA PHE A 58 13.04 -18.92 -0.80
C PHE A 58 12.52 -20.33 -1.11
N ALA A 59 12.71 -20.82 -2.33
CA ALA A 59 12.21 -22.12 -2.78
C ALA A 59 13.02 -23.32 -2.25
N GLU A 60 14.32 -23.15 -2.00
CA GLU A 60 15.20 -24.25 -1.59
C GLU A 60 15.12 -24.61 -0.10
N ALA A 61 14.49 -23.78 0.72
CA ALA A 61 14.49 -23.95 2.17
C ALA A 61 13.17 -24.50 2.73
N VAL A 62 12.51 -25.38 2.01
CA VAL A 62 11.26 -26.04 2.44
C VAL A 62 11.44 -26.82 3.76
N GLU A 63 12.65 -27.28 4.07
CA GLU A 63 12.93 -28.01 5.32
C GLU A 63 13.02 -27.15 6.59
N ARG A 64 13.17 -25.83 6.46
CA ARG A 64 13.28 -24.89 7.60
C ARG A 64 12.27 -23.76 7.52
N ARG A 65 11.00 -24.10 7.46
CA ARG A 65 9.91 -23.11 7.29
C ARG A 65 9.87 -22.01 8.37
N TYR A 66 10.37 -22.30 9.56
CA TYR A 66 10.22 -21.42 10.74
C TYR A 66 11.46 -20.57 11.05
N ASP A 67 12.62 -20.87 10.47
CA ASP A 67 13.90 -20.24 10.83
C ASP A 67 14.40 -19.21 9.81
N LYS A 68 13.52 -18.70 8.92
CA LYS A 68 13.97 -17.75 7.91
C LYS A 68 13.97 -16.32 8.47
N PRO A 69 15.11 -15.64 8.39
CA PRO A 69 15.19 -14.25 8.78
C PRO A 69 14.33 -13.38 7.87
N ALA A 70 13.97 -12.19 8.34
CA ALA A 70 13.34 -11.17 7.51
C ALA A 70 14.24 -10.80 6.32
N THR A 71 13.63 -10.54 5.19
CA THR A 71 14.31 -10.11 3.98
C THR A 71 14.41 -8.59 3.97
N TYR A 72 15.60 -8.06 3.73
CA TYR A 72 15.82 -6.62 3.57
C TYR A 72 16.09 -6.32 2.09
N LEU A 73 15.21 -5.54 1.50
CA LEU A 73 15.36 -5.06 0.12
C LEU A 73 15.54 -3.54 0.12
N ARG A 74 16.38 -3.04 -0.75
CA ARG A 74 16.59 -1.60 -0.91
C ARG A 74 16.85 -1.21 -2.36
N LYS A 75 16.41 -0.01 -2.73
CA LYS A 75 16.67 0.59 -4.04
C LYS A 75 16.99 2.06 -3.88
N GLU A 76 18.04 2.51 -4.54
CA GLU A 76 18.35 3.93 -4.70
C GLU A 76 17.68 4.48 -5.96
N PHE A 77 17.20 5.72 -5.88
CA PHE A 77 16.62 6.43 -7.01
C PHE A 77 16.87 7.94 -6.90
N MET A 78 16.70 8.65 -8.01
CA MET A 78 16.95 10.10 -8.08
C MET A 78 15.64 10.87 -8.11
N VAL A 79 15.56 11.95 -7.33
CA VAL A 79 14.47 12.92 -7.35
C VAL A 79 15.02 14.27 -7.78
N HIS A 80 14.43 14.83 -8.82
CA HIS A 80 14.85 16.13 -9.37
C HIS A 80 14.21 17.29 -8.63
N ASP A 81 12.92 17.19 -8.37
CA ASP A 81 12.14 18.17 -7.62
C ASP A 81 11.37 17.49 -6.46
N PRO A 82 11.79 17.67 -5.20
CA PRO A 82 11.14 17.07 -4.04
C PRO A 82 9.86 17.80 -3.61
N HIS A 83 9.51 18.91 -4.26
CA HIS A 83 8.31 19.68 -3.93
C HIS A 83 7.08 19.23 -4.73
N LEU A 84 7.28 18.43 -5.76
CA LEU A 84 6.17 17.82 -6.48
C LEU A 84 5.46 16.81 -5.56
N PRO A 85 4.11 16.82 -5.56
CA PRO A 85 3.35 15.82 -4.82
C PRO A 85 3.79 14.41 -5.20
N ALA A 86 4.07 13.58 -4.21
CA ALA A 86 4.53 12.23 -4.42
C ALA A 86 3.73 11.23 -3.57
N VAL A 87 3.28 10.17 -4.22
CA VAL A 87 2.48 9.10 -3.61
C VAL A 87 3.21 7.77 -3.81
N LEU A 88 3.41 7.07 -2.71
CA LEU A 88 3.93 5.72 -2.71
C LEU A 88 2.78 4.71 -2.61
N TYR A 89 2.68 3.86 -3.60
CA TYR A 89 1.81 2.69 -3.61
C TYR A 89 2.67 1.48 -3.33
N PHE A 90 2.29 0.67 -2.34
CA PHE A 90 3.01 -0.58 -2.12
C PHE A 90 2.10 -1.71 -1.66
N SER A 91 2.50 -2.92 -1.98
CA SER A 91 1.83 -4.14 -1.60
C SER A 91 2.83 -5.19 -1.13
N THR A 92 2.41 -5.97 -0.13
CA THR A 92 3.19 -7.08 0.40
C THR A 92 2.37 -8.36 0.41
N ILE A 93 3.01 -9.46 0.12
CA ILE A 93 2.61 -10.81 0.50
C ILE A 93 3.52 -11.17 1.65
N GLY A 94 2.99 -11.29 2.86
CA GLY A 94 3.75 -11.29 4.11
C GLY A 94 3.58 -9.98 4.88
N HIS A 95 4.51 -9.68 5.79
CA HIS A 95 4.52 -8.44 6.57
C HIS A 95 5.67 -7.54 6.10
N GLY A 96 5.36 -6.33 5.67
CA GLY A 96 6.36 -5.39 5.20
C GLY A 96 6.33 -4.06 5.96
N THR A 97 7.48 -3.64 6.48
CA THR A 97 7.69 -2.28 6.96
C THR A 97 8.50 -1.53 5.93
N VAL A 98 7.95 -0.44 5.42
CA VAL A 98 8.55 0.34 4.33
C VAL A 98 9.19 1.61 4.88
N TYR A 99 10.38 1.90 4.42
CA TYR A 99 11.17 3.06 4.79
C TYR A 99 11.54 3.89 3.56
N LEU A 100 11.46 5.19 3.68
CA LEU A 100 11.96 6.14 2.71
C LEU A 100 13.01 7.03 3.38
N ASN A 101 14.24 6.99 2.87
CA ASN A 101 15.38 7.73 3.46
C ASN A 101 15.63 7.43 4.95
N GLY A 102 15.34 6.20 5.39
CA GLY A 102 15.52 5.77 6.78
C GLY A 102 14.36 6.09 7.71
N GLN A 103 13.33 6.77 7.24
CA GLN A 103 12.10 7.04 8.01
C GLN A 103 11.00 6.08 7.60
N LYS A 104 10.22 5.58 8.56
CA LYS A 104 9.04 4.77 8.25
C LYS A 104 8.04 5.58 7.44
N VAL A 105 7.48 4.94 6.42
CA VAL A 105 6.45 5.56 5.57
C VAL A 105 5.11 5.66 6.33
N SER A 106 4.87 4.75 7.26
CA SER A 106 3.64 4.68 8.04
C SER A 106 3.90 4.05 9.41
N GLU A 107 3.07 4.36 10.38
CA GLU A 107 3.05 3.71 11.70
C GLU A 107 2.21 2.42 11.72
N ASP A 108 1.70 1.98 10.59
CA ASP A 108 0.96 0.74 10.47
C ASP A 108 1.85 -0.47 10.85
N ILE A 109 1.33 -1.35 11.69
CA ILE A 109 2.12 -2.45 12.26
C ILE A 109 2.31 -3.58 11.23
N PHE A 110 1.30 -3.86 10.41
CA PHE A 110 1.28 -5.04 9.54
C PHE A 110 1.41 -4.74 8.04
N GLY A 111 1.67 -3.50 7.66
CA GLY A 111 1.73 -3.12 6.25
C GLY A 111 0.39 -3.39 5.54
N THR A 112 0.38 -4.23 4.51
CA THR A 112 -0.84 -4.55 3.79
C THR A 112 -1.72 -5.54 4.55
N ILE A 113 -3.04 -5.32 4.54
CA ILE A 113 -4.00 -6.21 5.23
C ILE A 113 -3.95 -7.63 4.67
N LEU A 114 -4.06 -8.61 5.57
CA LEU A 114 -4.16 -10.02 5.20
C LEU A 114 -5.43 -10.29 4.38
N SER A 115 -5.27 -11.02 3.28
CA SER A 115 -6.37 -11.45 2.40
C SER A 115 -6.11 -12.86 1.86
N ASN A 116 -7.04 -13.39 1.09
CA ASN A 116 -6.75 -14.55 0.25
C ASN A 116 -5.94 -14.09 -0.97
N TRP A 117 -4.63 -14.19 -0.90
CA TRP A 117 -3.70 -13.67 -1.92
C TRP A 117 -3.82 -14.35 -3.29
N ASN A 118 -4.48 -15.50 -3.37
CA ASN A 118 -4.84 -16.13 -4.65
C ASN A 118 -6.03 -15.45 -5.35
N ARG A 119 -6.75 -14.57 -4.64
CA ARG A 119 -7.94 -13.86 -5.17
C ARG A 119 -7.75 -12.36 -5.19
N THR A 120 -7.29 -11.79 -4.09
CA THR A 120 -7.20 -10.34 -3.92
C THR A 120 -5.96 -9.99 -3.12
N ILE A 121 -5.12 -9.15 -3.67
CA ILE A 121 -3.97 -8.58 -2.97
C ILE A 121 -4.25 -7.08 -2.81
N TYR A 122 -4.36 -6.63 -1.57
CA TYR A 122 -4.51 -5.22 -1.26
C TYR A 122 -3.18 -4.49 -1.37
N TYR A 123 -3.23 -3.19 -1.52
CA TYR A 123 -2.07 -2.31 -1.47
C TYR A 123 -2.40 -1.06 -0.65
N ASN A 124 -1.37 -0.43 -0.12
CA ASN A 124 -1.46 0.80 0.65
C ASN A 124 -1.03 1.98 -0.21
N THR A 125 -1.56 3.16 0.13
CA THR A 125 -1.30 4.42 -0.56
C THR A 125 -0.91 5.47 0.46
N TYR A 126 0.30 6.04 0.33
CA TYR A 126 0.81 7.05 1.26
C TYR A 126 1.36 8.26 0.54
N GLU A 127 1.02 9.46 1.03
CA GLU A 127 1.69 10.69 0.62
C GLU A 127 3.07 10.74 1.25
N VAL A 128 4.10 10.81 0.43
CA VAL A 128 5.50 10.72 0.88
C VAL A 128 6.34 11.92 0.45
N THR A 129 5.73 12.97 -0.08
CA THR A 129 6.43 14.21 -0.51
C THR A 129 7.37 14.73 0.58
N HIS A 130 6.93 14.74 1.83
CA HIS A 130 7.68 15.23 2.97
C HIS A 130 8.90 14.37 3.35
N LEU A 131 8.99 13.14 2.85
CA LEU A 131 10.10 12.22 3.07
C LEU A 131 11.15 12.27 1.94
N LEU A 132 10.82 12.93 0.82
CA LEU A 132 11.71 13.03 -0.33
C LEU A 132 12.70 14.19 -0.17
N ARG A 133 13.86 14.03 -0.79
CA ARG A 133 14.88 15.06 -0.90
C ARG A 133 15.41 15.16 -2.33
N LYS A 134 15.94 16.32 -2.71
CA LYS A 134 16.58 16.50 -4.00
C LYS A 134 17.81 15.59 -4.10
N GLY A 135 17.97 14.93 -5.22
CA GLY A 135 19.08 14.03 -5.49
C GLY A 135 18.76 12.60 -5.10
N LYS A 136 19.72 11.90 -4.49
CA LYS A 136 19.64 10.48 -4.17
C LYS A 136 18.67 10.23 -3.00
N ASN A 137 17.72 9.33 -3.22
CA ASN A 137 16.77 8.80 -2.24
C ASN A 137 16.90 7.28 -2.15
N VAL A 138 16.44 6.70 -1.06
CA VAL A 138 16.48 5.26 -0.81
C VAL A 138 15.11 4.79 -0.35
N LEU A 139 14.52 3.88 -1.10
CA LEU A 139 13.38 3.08 -0.67
C LEU A 139 13.90 1.75 -0.12
N ALA A 140 13.45 1.38 1.07
CA ALA A 140 13.82 0.12 1.70
C ALA A 140 12.59 -0.56 2.30
N VAL A 141 12.62 -1.88 2.38
CA VAL A 141 11.59 -2.68 3.04
C VAL A 141 12.24 -3.76 3.89
N GLU A 142 11.74 -3.91 5.09
CA GLU A 142 11.93 -5.08 5.93
C GLU A 142 10.71 -5.98 5.72
N LEU A 143 10.94 -7.18 5.17
CA LEU A 143 9.90 -8.08 4.72
C LEU A 143 9.92 -9.38 5.51
N GLY A 144 8.96 -9.53 6.41
CA GLY A 144 8.76 -10.74 7.20
C GLY A 144 7.83 -11.73 6.53
N ASN A 145 7.98 -13.00 6.91
CA ASN A 145 7.25 -14.11 6.29
C ASN A 145 5.73 -14.03 6.52
N GLY A 146 5.30 -13.65 7.71
CA GLY A 146 3.88 -13.65 8.06
C GLY A 146 3.24 -15.02 7.78
N TYR A 147 2.08 -15.02 7.14
CA TYR A 147 1.34 -16.22 6.77
C TYR A 147 1.63 -16.74 5.35
N THR A 148 2.73 -16.31 4.73
CA THR A 148 3.07 -16.72 3.35
C THR A 148 3.38 -18.20 3.23
N MET A 149 3.89 -18.78 4.30
CA MET A 149 4.19 -20.21 4.40
C MET A 149 3.13 -20.83 5.30
N GLY A 150 2.39 -21.80 4.81
CA GLY A 150 1.33 -22.45 5.57
C GLY A 150 1.82 -22.92 6.93
N LEU A 151 1.19 -22.45 7.99
CA LEU A 151 1.49 -22.87 9.36
C LEU A 151 1.03 -24.31 9.67
N ARG A 152 0.21 -24.88 8.79
CA ARG A 152 -0.35 -26.24 8.88
C ARG A 152 -0.34 -26.87 7.49
N GLU A 153 -0.32 -28.17 7.39
CA GLU A 153 -0.39 -28.90 6.10
C GLU A 153 -1.60 -28.52 5.24
N SER A 154 -2.69 -28.08 5.85
CA SER A 154 -3.90 -27.62 5.17
C SER A 154 -3.92 -26.14 4.79
N ALA A 155 -2.92 -25.36 5.21
CA ALA A 155 -2.88 -23.93 4.91
C ALA A 155 -2.25 -23.67 3.54
N PRO A 156 -2.74 -22.65 2.78
CA PRO A 156 -2.14 -22.31 1.51
C PRO A 156 -0.66 -21.93 1.66
N ASP A 157 0.18 -22.46 0.80
CA ASP A 157 1.57 -22.04 0.65
C ASP A 157 1.64 -21.02 -0.50
N TYR A 158 2.01 -19.79 -0.17
CA TYR A 158 2.14 -18.71 -1.14
C TYR A 158 3.58 -18.54 -1.66
N GLY A 159 4.51 -19.43 -1.27
CA GLY A 159 5.88 -19.44 -1.77
C GLY A 159 6.78 -18.34 -1.23
N GLY A 160 6.50 -17.83 -0.03
CA GLY A 160 7.31 -16.85 0.66
C GLY A 160 6.91 -15.38 0.43
N PRO A 161 7.52 -14.47 1.20
CA PRO A 161 7.14 -13.06 1.18
C PRO A 161 7.58 -12.36 -0.11
N ARG A 162 6.75 -11.45 -0.58
CA ARG A 162 6.96 -10.65 -1.80
C ARG A 162 6.57 -9.20 -1.57
N PHE A 163 7.19 -8.34 -2.33
CA PHE A 163 6.98 -6.91 -2.27
C PHE A 163 6.90 -6.30 -3.67
N ARG A 164 6.03 -5.35 -3.87
CA ARG A 164 6.09 -4.41 -4.99
C ARG A 164 5.79 -3.00 -4.51
N ALA A 165 6.42 -2.01 -5.12
CA ALA A 165 6.17 -0.61 -4.83
C ALA A 165 6.31 0.26 -6.07
N GLN A 166 5.50 1.30 -6.15
CA GLN A 166 5.52 2.30 -7.22
C GLN A 166 5.40 3.68 -6.61
N LEU A 167 6.31 4.57 -6.96
CA LEU A 167 6.30 5.98 -6.59
C LEU A 167 5.86 6.80 -7.80
N GLN A 168 4.86 7.65 -7.62
CA GLN A 168 4.37 8.61 -8.60
C GLN A 168 4.32 10.01 -8.01
#